data_f2df74792281853b0848f679c1732444
#
_entry.id   f2df74792281853b0848f679c1732444
#
_cell.length_a   1.000
_cell.length_b   1.000
_cell.length_c   1.000
_cell.angle_alpha   90.00
_cell.angle_beta   90.00
_cell.angle_gamma   90.00
#
_symmetry.space_group_name_H-M   'P 1'
#
loop_
_entity.id
_entity.type
_entity.pdbx_description
1 polymer ?
#
loop_
_entity_poly.entity_id
_entity_poly.type
_entity_poly.pdbx_seq_one_letter_code
_entity_poly.pdbx_strand_id
1 'polypeptide(L)'
;MLVIAALAQASRVFAPLAAAIFIIAIVWPVQKQLQSWMPKLVALAITIVVTVAICLGFASLAAWGFGRVGRSLVAELPRYQAFYATMVTWLDGHGISVAGLWAEHFNVGWLLRATQYVTGRVNTTLSFWVIALIYVMLGLLEVDNVRQKIERLDNHTASGVLLEGSAATAAKFRRYLLVRTKMSAVTGLLVGIFAAITGLPFAFEWGVIAFVLNYIPFIGPFVATLFPTLLAMTQFESWPAVLGLFACLNVIQFVVGSYIEPRVAGTMLSISPVIVLFSIFFWSFLWGLFGTFIGVPIGLAILTFCAAHPSSRWVADLFGGPDQMKPGKL
;
A
#
# COMPACT_ATOMS: atom_id res chain seq x y z
N MET A 1 -20.38 15.68 -6.79
CA MET A 1 -19.56 16.71 -6.15
C MET A 1 -19.72 16.78 -4.64
N LEU A 2 -20.95 16.91 -4.07
CA LEU A 2 -21.17 17.00 -2.61
C LEU A 2 -20.63 15.81 -1.81
N VAL A 3 -20.81 14.57 -2.29
CA VAL A 3 -20.33 13.35 -1.60
C VAL A 3 -18.78 13.33 -1.55
N ILE A 4 -18.12 13.69 -2.64
CA ILE A 4 -16.64 13.74 -2.70
C ILE A 4 -16.10 14.81 -1.75
N ALA A 5 -16.73 15.99 -1.73
CA ALA A 5 -16.37 17.07 -0.81
C ALA A 5 -16.60 16.65 0.65
N ALA A 6 -17.70 15.97 0.96
CA ALA A 6 -17.97 15.42 2.28
C ALA A 6 -16.93 14.37 2.72
N LEU A 7 -16.56 13.44 1.84
CA LEU A 7 -15.53 12.42 2.10
C LEU A 7 -14.14 13.04 2.32
N ALA A 8 -13.82 14.11 1.60
CA ALA A 8 -12.56 14.83 1.77
C ALA A 8 -12.53 15.62 3.08
N GLN A 9 -13.59 16.40 3.38
CA GLN A 9 -13.68 17.22 4.59
C GLN A 9 -13.80 16.39 5.87
N ALA A 10 -14.56 15.30 5.82
CA ALA A 10 -14.72 14.37 6.94
C ALA A 10 -13.71 13.21 6.90
N SER A 11 -12.56 13.38 6.25
CA SER A 11 -11.49 12.38 6.17
C SER A 11 -11.06 11.83 7.53
N ARG A 12 -11.10 12.66 8.58
CA ARG A 12 -10.77 12.27 9.97
C ARG A 12 -11.75 11.23 10.56
N VAL A 13 -12.92 11.05 9.96
CA VAL A 13 -13.93 10.07 10.38
C VAL A 13 -13.99 8.91 9.41
N PHE A 14 -14.11 9.19 8.11
CA PHE A 14 -14.30 8.16 7.09
C PHE A 14 -13.05 7.32 6.81
N ALA A 15 -11.86 7.92 6.86
CA ALA A 15 -10.64 7.16 6.62
C ALA A 15 -10.36 6.12 7.73
N PRO A 16 -10.45 6.45 9.06
CA PRO A 16 -10.36 5.44 10.11
C PRO A 16 -11.48 4.39 10.05
N LEU A 17 -12.70 4.78 9.66
CA LEU A 17 -13.82 3.85 9.49
C LEU A 17 -13.54 2.85 8.36
N ALA A 18 -13.06 3.31 7.21
CA ALA A 18 -12.68 2.43 6.10
C ALA A 18 -11.54 1.47 6.49
N ALA A 19 -10.55 1.97 7.25
CA ALA A 19 -9.49 1.15 7.84
C ALA A 19 -10.07 0.05 8.75
N ALA A 20 -10.99 0.44 9.62
CA ALA A 20 -11.62 -0.50 10.54
C ALA A 20 -12.41 -1.59 9.82
N ILE A 21 -13.22 -1.23 8.82
CA ILE A 21 -13.96 -2.21 8.01
C ILE A 21 -13.00 -3.18 7.33
N PHE A 22 -11.90 -2.69 6.77
CA PHE A 22 -10.88 -3.53 6.14
C PHE A 22 -10.23 -4.48 7.16
N ILE A 23 -9.83 -3.96 8.32
CA ILE A 23 -9.23 -4.76 9.41
C ILE A 23 -10.23 -5.81 9.93
N ILE A 24 -11.50 -5.42 10.19
CA ILE A 24 -12.55 -6.34 10.64
C ILE A 24 -12.73 -7.48 9.64
N ALA A 25 -12.81 -7.17 8.34
CA ALA A 25 -12.96 -8.18 7.29
C ALA A 25 -11.82 -9.20 7.26
N ILE A 26 -10.61 -8.80 7.66
CA ILE A 26 -9.43 -9.67 7.73
C ILE A 26 -9.43 -10.48 9.02
N VAL A 27 -9.72 -9.84 10.14
CA VAL A 27 -9.50 -10.39 11.48
C VAL A 27 -10.71 -11.20 11.98
N TRP A 28 -11.91 -10.93 11.47
CA TRP A 28 -13.15 -11.60 11.89
C TRP A 28 -13.10 -13.13 11.91
N PRO A 29 -12.53 -13.86 10.92
CA PRO A 29 -12.43 -15.31 11.00
C PRO A 29 -11.58 -15.79 12.18
N VAL A 30 -10.49 -15.08 12.49
CA VAL A 30 -9.62 -15.38 13.64
C VAL A 30 -10.39 -15.15 14.93
N GLN A 31 -11.08 -14.00 15.04
CA GLN A 31 -11.96 -13.68 16.15
C GLN A 31 -12.99 -14.77 16.40
N LYS A 32 -13.69 -15.21 15.33
CA LYS A 32 -14.71 -16.25 15.40
C LYS A 32 -14.14 -17.61 15.84
N GLN A 33 -12.95 -17.95 15.36
CA GLN A 33 -12.24 -19.16 15.78
C GLN A 33 -11.83 -19.10 17.25
N LEU A 34 -11.34 -17.96 17.74
CA LEU A 34 -11.02 -17.78 19.15
C LEU A 34 -12.28 -17.89 20.04
N GLN A 35 -13.41 -17.33 19.58
CA GLN A 35 -14.70 -17.40 20.31
C GLN A 35 -15.24 -18.82 20.47
N SER A 36 -14.82 -19.80 19.65
CA SER A 36 -15.20 -21.19 19.84
C SER A 36 -14.47 -21.84 21.03
N TRP A 37 -13.39 -21.24 21.53
CA TRP A 37 -12.53 -21.81 22.58
C TRP A 37 -12.57 -20.98 23.87
N MET A 38 -12.98 -19.73 23.79
CA MET A 38 -12.94 -18.81 24.93
C MET A 38 -14.09 -17.76 24.89
N PRO A 39 -14.40 -17.11 26.03
CA PRO A 39 -15.42 -16.09 26.12
C PRO A 39 -15.21 -14.94 25.10
N LYS A 40 -16.31 -14.40 24.57
CA LYS A 40 -16.31 -13.35 23.52
C LYS A 40 -15.38 -12.17 23.84
N LEU A 41 -15.36 -11.70 25.08
CA LEU A 41 -14.54 -10.55 25.50
C LEU A 41 -13.04 -10.88 25.52
N VAL A 42 -12.67 -12.11 25.94
CA VAL A 42 -11.27 -12.56 25.94
C VAL A 42 -10.76 -12.73 24.51
N ALA A 43 -11.56 -13.37 23.64
CA ALA A 43 -11.25 -13.49 22.24
C ALA A 43 -11.06 -12.11 21.57
N LEU A 44 -11.94 -11.13 21.89
CA LEU A 44 -11.82 -9.76 21.42
C LEU A 44 -10.52 -9.10 21.88
N ALA A 45 -10.19 -9.18 23.16
CA ALA A 45 -8.97 -8.60 23.72
C ALA A 45 -7.72 -9.16 23.02
N ILE A 46 -7.63 -10.48 22.87
CA ILE A 46 -6.50 -11.14 22.17
C ILE A 46 -6.43 -10.67 20.72
N THR A 47 -7.56 -10.63 20.02
CA THR A 47 -7.61 -10.22 18.60
C THR A 47 -7.14 -8.77 18.44
N ILE A 48 -7.57 -7.85 19.32
CA ILE A 48 -7.12 -6.46 19.30
C ILE A 48 -5.63 -6.36 19.60
N VAL A 49 -5.15 -7.03 20.66
CA VAL A 49 -3.71 -7.02 21.02
C VAL A 49 -2.86 -7.51 19.84
N VAL A 50 -3.24 -8.62 19.21
CA VAL A 50 -2.52 -9.17 18.06
C VAL A 50 -2.56 -8.18 16.86
N THR A 51 -3.72 -7.59 16.59
CA THR A 51 -3.87 -6.60 15.50
C THR A 51 -2.99 -5.38 15.75
N VAL A 52 -3.00 -4.83 16.97
CA VAL A 52 -2.15 -3.71 17.37
C VAL A 52 -0.66 -4.08 17.25
N ALA A 53 -0.27 -5.26 17.75
CA ALA A 53 1.12 -5.73 17.68
C ALA A 53 1.61 -5.85 16.23
N ILE A 54 0.77 -6.37 15.32
CA ILE A 54 1.10 -6.46 13.88
C ILE A 54 1.25 -5.05 13.27
N CYS A 55 0.30 -4.15 13.54
CA CYS A 55 0.35 -2.78 13.03
C CYS A 55 1.58 -2.02 13.54
N LEU A 56 1.87 -2.11 14.85
CA LEU A 56 3.05 -1.49 15.45
C LEU A 56 4.35 -2.11 14.93
N GLY A 57 4.40 -3.43 14.79
CA GLY A 57 5.55 -4.13 14.21
C GLY A 57 5.85 -3.66 12.79
N PHE A 58 4.82 -3.57 11.94
CA PHE A 58 4.95 -3.07 10.58
C PHE A 58 5.39 -1.59 10.55
N ALA A 59 4.77 -0.73 11.36
CA ALA A 59 5.12 0.68 11.44
C ALA A 59 6.56 0.90 11.97
N SER A 60 6.97 0.12 12.99
CA SER A 60 8.33 0.17 13.54
C SER A 60 9.37 -0.29 12.53
N LEU A 61 9.08 -1.37 11.79
CA LEU A 61 9.95 -1.88 10.74
C LEU A 61 10.13 -0.84 9.62
N ALA A 62 9.03 -0.22 9.19
CA ALA A 62 9.07 0.86 8.22
C ALA A 62 9.88 2.06 8.73
N ALA A 63 9.57 2.55 9.94
CA ALA A 63 10.25 3.69 10.53
C ALA A 63 11.75 3.44 10.71
N TRP A 64 12.14 2.22 11.10
CA TRP A 64 13.53 1.81 11.22
C TRP A 64 14.25 1.82 9.88
N GLY A 65 13.70 1.18 8.84
CA GLY A 65 14.32 1.10 7.52
C GLY A 65 14.47 2.48 6.86
N PHE A 66 13.36 3.22 6.77
CA PHE A 66 13.38 4.58 6.19
C PHE A 66 14.21 5.56 7.00
N GLY A 67 14.15 5.48 8.34
CA GLY A 67 14.90 6.37 9.22
C GLY A 67 16.41 6.17 9.12
N ARG A 68 16.88 4.93 8.98
CA ARG A 68 18.31 4.62 8.87
C ARG A 68 18.88 5.07 7.52
N VAL A 69 18.19 4.71 6.43
CA VAL A 69 18.58 5.15 5.09
C VAL A 69 18.44 6.66 4.92
N GLY A 70 17.34 7.25 5.41
CA GLY A 70 17.11 8.69 5.32
C GLY A 70 18.23 9.51 6.00
N ARG A 71 18.68 9.10 7.19
CA ARG A 71 19.82 9.76 7.85
C ARG A 71 21.11 9.64 7.04
N SER A 72 21.36 8.49 6.42
CA SER A 72 22.54 8.31 5.57
C SER A 72 22.46 9.17 4.31
N LEU A 73 21.30 9.21 3.62
CA LEU A 73 21.10 10.08 2.46
C LEU A 73 21.33 11.56 2.80
N VAL A 74 20.86 12.01 3.98
CA VAL A 74 21.10 13.38 4.46
C VAL A 74 22.60 13.62 4.73
N ALA A 75 23.30 12.67 5.32
CA ALA A 75 24.73 12.78 5.58
C ALA A 75 25.58 12.85 4.29
N GLU A 76 25.13 12.19 3.22
CA GLU A 76 25.80 12.17 1.91
C GLU A 76 25.43 13.35 1.00
N LEU A 77 24.60 14.29 1.46
CA LEU A 77 24.14 15.45 0.67
C LEU A 77 25.25 16.24 -0.01
N PRO A 78 26.42 16.52 0.65
CA PRO A 78 27.52 17.22 -0.01
C PRO A 78 28.02 16.47 -1.25
N ARG A 79 28.04 15.14 -1.20
CA ARG A 79 28.42 14.29 -2.35
C ARG A 79 27.44 14.41 -3.50
N TYR A 80 26.12 14.41 -3.23
CA TYR A 80 25.11 14.61 -4.26
C TYR A 80 25.23 15.99 -4.90
N GLN A 81 25.55 17.03 -4.12
CA GLN A 81 25.78 18.37 -4.64
C GLN A 81 27.01 18.43 -5.54
N ALA A 82 28.14 17.82 -5.12
CA ALA A 82 29.34 17.73 -5.93
C ALA A 82 29.10 16.95 -7.23
N PHE A 83 28.39 15.83 -7.16
CA PHE A 83 28.00 15.03 -8.30
C PHE A 83 27.13 15.83 -9.29
N TYR A 84 26.13 16.57 -8.78
CA TYR A 84 25.29 17.45 -9.59
C TYR A 84 26.13 18.53 -10.28
N ALA A 85 27.05 19.18 -9.58
CA ALA A 85 27.93 20.18 -10.16
C ALA A 85 28.79 19.61 -11.30
N THR A 86 29.35 18.41 -11.13
CA THR A 86 30.10 17.70 -12.17
C THR A 86 29.23 17.38 -13.38
N MET A 87 27.99 16.94 -13.17
CA MET A 87 27.06 16.61 -14.24
C MET A 87 26.64 17.86 -15.04
N VAL A 88 26.38 18.96 -14.34
CA VAL A 88 26.06 20.27 -14.99
C VAL A 88 27.24 20.73 -15.83
N THR A 89 28.45 20.70 -15.31
CA THR A 89 29.66 21.09 -16.06
C THR A 89 29.90 20.21 -17.29
N TRP A 90 29.61 18.92 -17.18
CA TRP A 90 29.72 18.00 -18.32
C TRP A 90 28.67 18.29 -19.39
N LEU A 91 27.39 18.55 -18.99
CA LEU A 91 26.30 18.90 -19.92
C LEU A 91 26.55 20.24 -20.62
N ASP A 92 27.00 21.26 -19.88
CA ASP A 92 27.35 22.57 -20.44
C ASP A 92 28.50 22.45 -21.46
N GLY A 93 29.49 21.57 -21.19
CA GLY A 93 30.54 21.24 -22.13
C GLY A 93 30.09 20.58 -23.44
N HIS A 94 28.87 19.99 -23.44
CA HIS A 94 28.24 19.38 -24.62
C HIS A 94 27.12 20.25 -25.23
N GLY A 95 27.02 21.54 -24.82
CA GLY A 95 26.07 22.48 -25.39
C GLY A 95 24.63 22.36 -24.88
N ILE A 96 24.41 21.58 -23.82
CA ILE A 96 23.09 21.39 -23.18
C ILE A 96 23.05 22.27 -21.94
N SER A 97 22.56 23.52 -22.09
CA SER A 97 22.42 24.45 -20.96
C SER A 97 21.21 24.08 -20.09
N VAL A 98 21.42 23.21 -19.10
CA VAL A 98 20.41 22.81 -18.10
C VAL A 98 20.55 23.61 -16.81
N ALA A 99 21.64 24.38 -16.68
CA ALA A 99 22.09 25.02 -15.44
C ALA A 99 21.09 26.01 -14.82
N GLY A 100 20.27 26.70 -15.63
CA GLY A 100 19.39 27.76 -15.12
C GLY A 100 18.12 27.28 -14.41
N LEU A 101 17.60 26.10 -14.76
CA LEU A 101 16.28 25.65 -14.29
C LEU A 101 16.33 24.78 -13.03
N TRP A 102 17.46 24.14 -12.73
CA TRP A 102 17.55 23.14 -11.67
C TRP A 102 18.46 23.55 -10.49
N ALA A 103 19.41 24.46 -10.71
CA ALA A 103 20.37 24.89 -9.67
C ALA A 103 19.68 25.60 -8.49
N GLU A 104 18.63 26.39 -8.73
CA GLU A 104 17.87 27.07 -7.69
C GLU A 104 16.95 26.13 -6.91
N HIS A 105 16.55 24.99 -7.52
CA HIS A 105 15.55 24.07 -6.95
C HIS A 105 16.16 22.87 -6.23
N PHE A 106 17.44 22.55 -6.49
CA PHE A 106 18.16 21.45 -5.81
C PHE A 106 18.69 21.92 -4.44
N ASN A 107 17.81 22.50 -3.65
CA ASN A 107 18.12 22.97 -2.32
C ASN A 107 17.82 21.85 -1.31
N VAL A 108 18.80 21.50 -0.48
CA VAL A 108 18.71 20.56 0.66
C VAL A 108 17.45 20.75 1.51
N GLY A 109 16.89 21.97 1.48
CA GLY A 109 15.69 22.33 2.22
C GLY A 109 14.44 21.49 1.91
N TRP A 110 14.31 20.86 0.74
CA TRP A 110 13.17 19.98 0.49
C TRP A 110 13.26 18.68 1.28
N LEU A 111 14.47 18.13 1.44
CA LEU A 111 14.70 16.89 2.20
C LEU A 111 14.51 17.14 3.71
N LEU A 112 14.98 18.28 4.19
CA LEU A 112 14.71 18.73 5.57
C LEU A 112 13.20 18.98 5.78
N ARG A 113 12.53 19.60 4.81
CA ARG A 113 11.07 19.77 4.86
C ARG A 113 10.33 18.44 4.79
N ALA A 114 10.78 17.49 3.99
CA ALA A 114 10.21 16.16 3.93
C ALA A 114 10.36 15.41 5.26
N THR A 115 11.53 15.46 5.90
CA THR A 115 11.74 14.86 7.23
C THR A 115 10.91 15.54 8.32
N GLN A 116 10.82 16.88 8.32
CA GLN A 116 9.96 17.64 9.24
C GLN A 116 8.48 17.38 9.00
N TYR A 117 8.06 17.24 7.74
CA TYR A 117 6.69 16.90 7.35
C TYR A 117 6.30 15.51 7.87
N VAL A 118 7.19 14.53 7.74
CA VAL A 118 6.95 13.17 8.27
C VAL A 118 6.90 13.20 9.80
N THR A 119 7.83 13.89 10.46
CA THR A 119 7.89 13.97 11.93
C THR A 119 6.70 14.75 12.51
N GLY A 120 6.29 15.84 11.86
CA GLY A 120 5.16 16.67 12.29
C GLY A 120 3.78 15.98 12.17
N ARG A 121 3.70 14.89 11.39
CA ARG A 121 2.46 14.12 11.22
C ARG A 121 2.24 13.00 12.23
N VAL A 122 3.16 12.76 13.13
CA VAL A 122 3.06 11.66 14.13
C VAL A 122 1.77 11.78 14.96
N ASN A 123 1.42 12.96 15.44
CA ASN A 123 0.20 13.17 16.24
C ASN A 123 -1.10 12.87 15.45
N THR A 124 -1.15 13.26 14.19
CA THR A 124 -2.30 13.01 13.31
C THR A 124 -2.43 11.51 13.02
N THR A 125 -1.30 10.83 12.85
CA THR A 125 -1.25 9.38 12.61
C THR A 125 -1.68 8.61 13.85
N LEU A 126 -1.26 9.02 15.06
CA LEU A 126 -1.69 8.40 16.31
C LEU A 126 -3.20 8.53 16.51
N SER A 127 -3.75 9.73 16.33
CA SER A 127 -5.21 9.96 16.43
C SER A 127 -5.99 9.11 15.45
N PHE A 128 -5.51 8.98 14.21
CA PHE A 128 -6.11 8.11 13.19
C PHE A 128 -6.19 6.66 13.66
N TRP A 129 -5.08 6.09 14.17
CA TRP A 129 -5.03 4.70 14.60
C TRP A 129 -5.87 4.44 15.85
N VAL A 130 -5.91 5.38 16.79
CA VAL A 130 -6.79 5.29 17.99
C VAL A 130 -8.25 5.20 17.56
N ILE A 131 -8.71 6.09 16.68
CA ILE A 131 -10.08 6.09 16.19
C ILE A 131 -10.38 4.80 15.40
N ALA A 132 -9.47 4.37 14.52
CA ALA A 132 -9.61 3.13 13.76
C ALA A 132 -9.73 1.91 14.68
N LEU A 133 -8.92 1.82 15.73
CA LEU A 133 -8.99 0.72 16.71
C LEU A 133 -10.29 0.73 17.52
N ILE A 134 -10.81 1.91 17.87
CA ILE A 134 -12.13 2.01 18.52
C ILE A 134 -13.21 1.46 17.58
N TYR A 135 -13.19 1.85 16.29
CA TYR A 135 -14.12 1.30 15.30
C TYR A 135 -13.95 -0.20 15.10
N VAL A 136 -12.72 -0.73 15.09
CA VAL A 136 -12.46 -2.19 15.02
C VAL A 136 -13.08 -2.88 16.23
N MET A 137 -12.84 -2.37 17.43
CA MET A 137 -13.35 -2.96 18.67
C MET A 137 -14.88 -3.00 18.68
N LEU A 138 -15.52 -1.88 18.41
CA LEU A 138 -16.99 -1.78 18.38
C LEU A 138 -17.56 -2.63 17.25
N GLY A 139 -16.95 -2.56 16.05
CA GLY A 139 -17.39 -3.33 14.90
C GLY A 139 -17.30 -4.84 15.13
N LEU A 140 -16.21 -5.35 15.72
CA LEU A 140 -16.08 -6.77 16.05
C LEU A 140 -17.12 -7.24 17.07
N LEU A 141 -17.59 -6.37 17.96
CA LEU A 141 -18.69 -6.69 18.89
C LEU A 141 -20.04 -6.78 18.20
N GLU A 142 -20.23 -6.00 17.12
CA GLU A 142 -21.52 -5.83 16.45
C GLU A 142 -21.70 -6.69 15.19
N VAL A 143 -20.66 -7.31 14.65
CA VAL A 143 -20.74 -8.07 13.37
C VAL A 143 -21.91 -9.07 13.38
N ASP A 144 -22.07 -9.86 14.43
CA ASP A 144 -23.13 -10.86 14.52
C ASP A 144 -24.52 -10.21 14.58
N ASN A 145 -24.66 -9.12 15.32
CA ASN A 145 -25.94 -8.38 15.44
C ASN A 145 -26.31 -7.72 14.10
N VAL A 146 -25.35 -7.12 13.41
CA VAL A 146 -25.55 -6.51 12.09
C VAL A 146 -25.97 -7.58 11.09
N ARG A 147 -25.30 -8.74 11.08
CA ARG A 147 -25.66 -9.87 10.23
C ARG A 147 -27.10 -10.31 10.48
N GLN A 148 -27.50 -10.54 11.74
CA GLN A 148 -28.86 -10.94 12.09
C GLN A 148 -29.91 -9.88 11.69
N LYS A 149 -29.57 -8.57 11.82
CA LYS A 149 -30.46 -7.51 11.37
C LYS A 149 -30.64 -7.53 9.85
N ILE A 150 -29.56 -7.77 9.08
CA ILE A 150 -29.63 -7.88 7.62
C ILE A 150 -30.46 -9.12 7.22
N GLU A 151 -30.28 -10.25 7.88
CA GLU A 151 -31.07 -11.47 7.63
C GLU A 151 -32.58 -11.27 7.87
N ARG A 152 -32.98 -10.33 8.73
CA ARG A 152 -34.38 -10.00 9.04
C ARG A 152 -34.98 -8.88 8.18
N LEU A 153 -34.25 -8.37 7.18
CA LEU A 153 -34.81 -7.38 6.26
C LEU A 153 -35.88 -7.99 5.38
N ASP A 154 -37.03 -7.31 5.25
CA ASP A 154 -38.15 -7.74 4.41
C ASP A 154 -37.77 -7.79 2.92
N ASN A 155 -36.78 -6.97 2.51
CA ASN A 155 -36.28 -6.98 1.15
C ASN A 155 -35.21 -8.07 0.99
N HIS A 156 -35.64 -9.26 0.56
CA HIS A 156 -34.75 -10.41 0.35
C HIS A 156 -33.63 -10.15 -0.66
N THR A 157 -33.87 -9.33 -1.69
CA THR A 157 -32.83 -8.95 -2.65
C THR A 157 -31.73 -8.10 -1.98
N ALA A 158 -32.13 -7.11 -1.21
CA ALA A 158 -31.17 -6.27 -0.48
C ALA A 158 -30.39 -7.06 0.59
N SER A 159 -31.08 -7.95 1.32
CA SER A 159 -30.48 -8.85 2.31
C SER A 159 -29.42 -9.76 1.65
N GLY A 160 -29.78 -10.41 0.54
CA GLY A 160 -28.86 -11.27 -0.22
C GLY A 160 -27.62 -10.50 -0.71
N VAL A 161 -27.81 -9.35 -1.37
CA VAL A 161 -26.72 -8.51 -1.86
C VAL A 161 -25.76 -8.07 -0.74
N LEU A 162 -26.32 -7.68 0.42
CA LEU A 162 -25.51 -7.24 1.56
C LEU A 162 -24.72 -8.41 2.18
N LEU A 163 -25.35 -9.58 2.37
CA LEU A 163 -24.68 -10.74 2.97
C LEU A 163 -23.65 -11.35 2.03
N GLU A 164 -24.02 -11.61 0.79
CA GLU A 164 -23.10 -12.20 -0.19
C GLU A 164 -22.00 -11.23 -0.59
N GLY A 165 -22.34 -9.95 -0.84
CA GLY A 165 -21.39 -8.91 -1.18
C GLY A 165 -20.38 -8.67 -0.08
N SER A 166 -20.81 -8.62 1.18
CA SER A 166 -19.89 -8.44 2.32
C SER A 166 -18.98 -9.65 2.53
N ALA A 167 -19.53 -10.87 2.44
CA ALA A 167 -18.76 -12.11 2.57
C ALA A 167 -17.72 -12.26 1.44
N ALA A 168 -18.13 -12.00 0.19
CA ALA A 168 -17.26 -12.03 -0.97
C ALA A 168 -16.16 -10.95 -0.88
N THR A 169 -16.53 -9.73 -0.47
CA THR A 169 -15.55 -8.64 -0.26
C THR A 169 -14.53 -9.01 0.81
N ALA A 170 -14.96 -9.53 1.96
CA ALA A 170 -14.06 -9.95 3.03
C ALA A 170 -13.13 -11.08 2.57
N ALA A 171 -13.61 -12.04 1.79
CA ALA A 171 -12.79 -13.10 1.22
C ALA A 171 -11.72 -12.53 0.25
N LYS A 172 -12.11 -11.60 -0.63
CA LYS A 172 -11.19 -10.92 -1.55
C LYS A 172 -10.16 -10.07 -0.81
N PHE A 173 -10.54 -9.36 0.27
CA PHE A 173 -9.60 -8.59 1.10
C PHE A 173 -8.53 -9.47 1.73
N ARG A 174 -8.91 -10.59 2.32
CA ARG A 174 -7.96 -11.55 2.88
C ARG A 174 -7.02 -12.12 1.82
N ARG A 175 -7.57 -12.49 0.65
CA ARG A 175 -6.75 -12.98 -0.46
C ARG A 175 -5.79 -11.91 -0.96
N TYR A 176 -6.27 -10.67 -1.16
CA TYR A 176 -5.46 -9.54 -1.57
C TYR A 176 -4.30 -9.30 -0.61
N LEU A 177 -4.58 -9.21 0.71
CA LEU A 177 -3.55 -8.97 1.71
C LEU A 177 -2.53 -10.11 1.76
N LEU A 178 -2.98 -11.37 1.69
CA LEU A 178 -2.09 -12.54 1.65
C LEU A 178 -1.15 -12.51 0.44
N VAL A 179 -1.68 -12.23 -0.75
CA VAL A 179 -0.89 -12.15 -1.97
C VAL A 179 0.11 -10.99 -1.85
N ARG A 180 -0.34 -9.82 -1.45
CA ARG A 180 0.53 -8.65 -1.25
C ARG A 180 1.63 -8.92 -0.25
N THR A 181 1.32 -9.50 0.91
CA THR A 181 2.33 -9.82 1.92
C THR A 181 3.37 -10.81 1.40
N LYS A 182 2.92 -11.88 0.72
CA LYS A 182 3.85 -12.85 0.13
C LYS A 182 4.74 -12.23 -0.94
N MET A 183 4.17 -11.44 -1.85
CA MET A 183 4.94 -10.78 -2.92
C MET A 183 5.87 -9.71 -2.36
N SER A 184 5.42 -8.95 -1.35
CA SER A 184 6.28 -7.99 -0.64
C SER A 184 7.47 -8.67 0.04
N ALA A 185 7.24 -9.82 0.70
CA ALA A 185 8.32 -10.58 1.33
C ALA A 185 9.33 -11.10 0.28
N VAL A 186 8.85 -11.63 -0.84
CA VAL A 186 9.71 -12.09 -1.95
C VAL A 186 10.50 -10.93 -2.54
N THR A 187 9.84 -9.80 -2.84
CA THR A 187 10.50 -8.60 -3.39
C THR A 187 11.54 -8.05 -2.42
N GLY A 188 11.18 -7.90 -1.13
CA GLY A 188 12.09 -7.41 -0.10
C GLY A 188 13.31 -8.30 0.07
N LEU A 189 13.11 -9.63 0.07
CA LEU A 189 14.21 -10.59 0.15
C LEU A 189 15.14 -10.51 -1.07
N LEU A 190 14.59 -10.49 -2.28
CA LEU A 190 15.38 -10.41 -3.51
C LEU A 190 16.16 -9.10 -3.61
N VAL A 191 15.54 -7.96 -3.27
CA VAL A 191 16.20 -6.65 -3.25
C VAL A 191 17.30 -6.61 -2.20
N GLY A 192 17.05 -7.12 -0.98
CA GLY A 192 18.04 -7.18 0.08
C GLY A 192 19.24 -8.06 -0.27
N ILE A 193 19.00 -9.26 -0.81
CA ILE A 193 20.06 -10.18 -1.27
C ILE A 193 20.86 -9.53 -2.41
N PHE A 194 20.19 -8.94 -3.39
CA PHE A 194 20.87 -8.28 -4.51
C PHE A 194 21.74 -7.11 -4.03
N ALA A 195 21.22 -6.26 -3.14
CA ALA A 195 21.98 -5.17 -2.54
C ALA A 195 23.21 -5.68 -1.75
N ALA A 196 23.09 -6.80 -1.04
CA ALA A 196 24.22 -7.42 -0.33
C ALA A 196 25.28 -7.96 -1.28
N ILE A 197 24.87 -8.65 -2.36
CA ILE A 197 25.79 -9.21 -3.38
C ILE A 197 26.55 -8.09 -4.10
N THR A 198 25.87 -6.98 -4.41
CA THR A 198 26.50 -5.83 -5.10
C THR A 198 27.33 -4.93 -4.18
N GLY A 199 27.39 -5.23 -2.87
CA GLY A 199 28.12 -4.42 -1.89
C GLY A 199 27.47 -3.07 -1.60
N LEU A 200 26.19 -2.87 -1.96
CA LEU A 200 25.46 -1.66 -1.65
C LEU A 200 25.25 -1.55 -0.13
N PRO A 201 25.64 -0.45 0.53
CA PRO A 201 25.41 -0.27 1.96
C PRO A 201 23.90 -0.28 2.27
N PHE A 202 23.54 -0.69 3.49
CA PHE A 202 22.16 -0.80 3.96
C PHE A 202 21.33 -1.87 3.22
N ALA A 203 21.94 -2.99 2.82
CA ALA A 203 21.28 -4.06 2.06
C ALA A 203 20.00 -4.58 2.73
N PHE A 204 20.03 -4.78 4.06
CA PHE A 204 18.86 -5.22 4.82
C PHE A 204 17.77 -4.15 4.85
N GLU A 205 18.12 -2.89 5.04
CA GLU A 205 17.20 -1.76 5.04
C GLU A 205 16.52 -1.58 3.68
N TRP A 206 17.27 -1.76 2.58
CA TRP A 206 16.67 -1.74 1.23
C TRP A 206 15.68 -2.86 1.03
N GLY A 207 15.96 -4.05 1.55
CA GLY A 207 15.02 -5.16 1.57
C GLY A 207 13.73 -4.82 2.33
N VAL A 208 13.86 -4.23 3.52
CA VAL A 208 12.73 -3.78 4.34
C VAL A 208 11.92 -2.68 3.65
N ILE A 209 12.60 -1.69 3.07
CA ILE A 209 11.95 -0.60 2.32
C ILE A 209 11.19 -1.16 1.13
N ALA A 210 11.79 -2.06 0.35
CA ALA A 210 11.13 -2.71 -0.77
C ALA A 210 9.92 -3.53 -0.31
N PHE A 211 10.02 -4.27 0.81
CA PHE A 211 8.91 -4.99 1.42
C PHE A 211 7.74 -4.06 1.75
N VAL A 212 8.00 -2.94 2.44
CA VAL A 212 6.97 -1.98 2.87
C VAL A 212 6.35 -1.27 1.68
N LEU A 213 7.18 -0.77 0.77
CA LEU A 213 6.70 -0.01 -0.40
C LEU A 213 5.90 -0.88 -1.36
N ASN A 214 6.22 -2.15 -1.48
CA ASN A 214 5.52 -3.05 -2.40
C ASN A 214 4.03 -3.24 -2.08
N TYR A 215 3.55 -2.83 -0.90
CA TYR A 215 2.11 -2.78 -0.62
C TYR A 215 1.38 -1.71 -1.45
N ILE A 216 2.09 -0.70 -1.96
CA ILE A 216 1.54 0.35 -2.84
C ILE A 216 1.82 -0.04 -4.29
N PRO A 217 0.81 -0.50 -5.07
CA PRO A 217 1.02 -0.87 -6.47
C PRO A 217 1.60 0.28 -7.29
N PHE A 218 2.46 -0.03 -8.25
CA PHE A 218 3.13 0.87 -9.18
C PHE A 218 4.09 1.89 -8.53
N ILE A 219 3.62 2.66 -7.55
CA ILE A 219 4.44 3.69 -6.86
C ILE A 219 5.53 3.03 -6.03
N GLY A 220 5.17 1.97 -5.30
CA GLY A 220 6.10 1.26 -4.42
C GLY A 220 7.33 0.71 -5.13
N PRO A 221 7.15 -0.11 -6.18
CA PRO A 221 8.26 -0.61 -6.99
C PRO A 221 9.15 0.48 -7.56
N PHE A 222 8.57 1.57 -8.08
CA PHE A 222 9.33 2.70 -8.60
C PHE A 222 10.22 3.35 -7.54
N VAL A 223 9.65 3.67 -6.38
CA VAL A 223 10.38 4.29 -5.26
C VAL A 223 11.44 3.34 -4.71
N ALA A 224 11.12 2.04 -4.61
CA ALA A 224 12.04 1.01 -4.11
C ALA A 224 13.25 0.75 -5.01
N THR A 225 13.20 1.13 -6.29
CA THR A 225 14.35 1.06 -7.19
C THR A 225 15.12 2.37 -7.28
N LEU A 226 14.41 3.51 -7.20
CA LEU A 226 15.00 4.83 -7.34
C LEU A 226 15.99 5.16 -6.22
N PHE A 227 15.62 4.97 -4.95
CA PHE A 227 16.46 5.36 -3.82
C PHE A 227 17.75 4.55 -3.68
N PRO A 228 17.75 3.20 -3.82
CA PRO A 228 19.02 2.45 -3.86
C PRO A 228 19.91 2.87 -5.00
N THR A 229 19.34 3.21 -6.16
CA THR A 229 20.11 3.70 -7.31
C THR A 229 20.75 5.06 -7.04
N LEU A 230 20.01 5.99 -6.40
CA LEU A 230 20.57 7.28 -5.99
C LEU A 230 21.76 7.09 -5.02
N LEU A 231 21.64 6.19 -4.05
CA LEU A 231 22.76 5.89 -3.17
C LEU A 231 23.93 5.26 -3.94
N ALA A 232 23.68 4.38 -4.87
CA ALA A 232 24.69 3.76 -5.72
C ALA A 232 25.53 4.79 -6.50
N MET A 233 24.92 5.91 -6.92
CA MET A 233 25.62 6.99 -7.61
C MET A 233 26.72 7.65 -6.76
N THR A 234 26.61 7.59 -5.45
CA THR A 234 27.63 8.14 -4.53
C THR A 234 28.66 7.10 -4.10
N GLN A 235 28.37 5.82 -4.29
CA GLN A 235 29.18 4.70 -3.81
C GLN A 235 30.01 4.05 -4.93
N PHE A 236 29.46 4.01 -6.15
CA PHE A 236 30.16 3.41 -7.29
C PHE A 236 30.76 4.51 -8.20
N GLU A 237 32.03 4.36 -8.53
CA GLU A 237 32.75 5.28 -9.44
C GLU A 237 32.34 5.07 -10.91
N SER A 238 31.67 3.97 -11.23
CA SER A 238 31.39 3.52 -12.58
C SER A 238 29.90 3.68 -12.92
N TRP A 239 29.59 4.51 -13.92
CA TRP A 239 28.24 4.65 -14.48
C TRP A 239 27.60 3.33 -14.95
N PRO A 240 28.35 2.45 -15.68
CA PRO A 240 27.80 1.13 -16.05
C PRO A 240 27.36 0.32 -14.84
N ALA A 241 28.06 0.40 -13.70
CA ALA A 241 27.66 -0.31 -12.48
C ALA A 241 26.36 0.23 -11.90
N VAL A 242 26.18 1.55 -11.86
CA VAL A 242 24.95 2.21 -11.39
C VAL A 242 23.76 1.85 -12.29
N LEU A 243 23.94 1.92 -13.61
CA LEU A 243 22.91 1.56 -14.57
C LEU A 243 22.57 0.07 -14.51
N GLY A 244 23.59 -0.79 -14.34
CA GLY A 244 23.41 -2.23 -14.14
C GLY A 244 22.59 -2.52 -12.86
N LEU A 245 22.91 -1.84 -11.75
CA LEU A 245 22.15 -1.95 -10.50
C LEU A 245 20.69 -1.52 -10.69
N PHE A 246 20.46 -0.36 -11.31
CA PHE A 246 19.11 0.12 -11.63
C PHE A 246 18.33 -0.87 -12.49
N ALA A 247 18.95 -1.38 -13.57
CA ALA A 247 18.32 -2.34 -14.44
C ALA A 247 17.96 -3.65 -13.70
N CYS A 248 18.88 -4.21 -12.92
CA CYS A 248 18.62 -5.44 -12.15
C CYS A 248 17.52 -5.24 -11.10
N LEU A 249 17.49 -4.12 -10.37
CA LEU A 249 16.42 -3.82 -9.44
C LEU A 249 15.06 -3.74 -10.16
N ASN A 250 15.01 -3.10 -11.34
CA ASN A 250 13.78 -3.05 -12.15
C ASN A 250 13.38 -4.43 -12.69
N VAL A 251 14.34 -5.28 -13.06
CA VAL A 251 14.06 -6.68 -13.46
C VAL A 251 13.44 -7.44 -12.29
N ILE A 252 13.96 -7.30 -11.06
CA ILE A 252 13.39 -7.93 -9.86
C ILE A 252 11.93 -7.47 -9.69
N GLN A 253 11.67 -6.17 -9.75
CA GLN A 253 10.32 -5.61 -9.60
C GLN A 253 9.38 -6.09 -10.71
N PHE A 254 9.86 -6.11 -11.95
CA PHE A 254 9.09 -6.58 -13.11
C PHE A 254 8.75 -8.06 -13.00
N VAL A 255 9.72 -8.91 -12.69
CA VAL A 255 9.52 -10.36 -12.56
C VAL A 255 8.54 -10.67 -11.43
N VAL A 256 8.71 -10.05 -10.27
CA VAL A 256 7.79 -10.30 -9.16
C VAL A 256 6.41 -9.72 -9.44
N GLY A 257 6.31 -8.46 -9.86
CA GLY A 257 5.02 -7.76 -10.02
C GLY A 257 4.24 -8.17 -11.27
N SER A 258 4.92 -8.39 -12.40
CA SER A 258 4.24 -8.68 -13.68
C SER A 258 4.14 -10.17 -14.02
N TYR A 259 4.98 -11.03 -13.42
CA TYR A 259 5.00 -12.45 -13.75
C TYR A 259 4.59 -13.36 -12.59
N ILE A 260 5.17 -13.16 -11.39
CA ILE A 260 4.89 -14.04 -10.24
C ILE A 260 3.57 -13.64 -9.57
N GLU A 261 3.35 -12.34 -9.32
CA GLU A 261 2.15 -11.86 -8.63
C GLU A 261 0.84 -12.28 -9.30
N PRO A 262 0.64 -12.12 -10.63
CA PRO A 262 -0.59 -12.56 -11.29
C PRO A 262 -0.85 -14.05 -11.16
N ARG A 263 0.21 -14.87 -11.19
CA ARG A 263 0.09 -16.33 -11.01
C ARG A 263 -0.34 -16.73 -9.61
N VAL A 264 0.15 -16.02 -8.60
CA VAL A 264 -0.21 -16.26 -7.19
C VAL A 264 -1.59 -15.68 -6.86
N ALA A 265 -1.92 -14.51 -7.41
CA ALA A 265 -3.21 -13.87 -7.23
C ALA A 265 -4.36 -14.67 -7.87
N GLY A 266 -4.13 -15.21 -9.06
CA GLY A 266 -5.17 -15.90 -9.85
C GLY A 266 -6.30 -14.97 -10.24
N THR A 267 -7.43 -15.57 -10.65
CA THR A 267 -8.59 -14.83 -11.20
C THR A 267 -9.41 -14.07 -10.14
N MET A 268 -9.24 -14.39 -8.86
CA MET A 268 -10.05 -13.80 -7.78
C MET A 268 -9.84 -12.29 -7.55
N LEU A 269 -8.73 -11.76 -8.01
CA LEU A 269 -8.35 -10.34 -7.87
C LEU A 269 -8.36 -9.61 -9.22
N SER A 270 -9.05 -10.15 -10.21
CA SER A 270 -9.12 -9.58 -11.55
C SER A 270 -9.84 -8.23 -11.53
N ILE A 271 -9.06 -7.14 -11.49
CA ILE A 271 -9.51 -5.77 -11.67
C ILE A 271 -8.70 -5.18 -12.81
N SER A 272 -9.34 -4.36 -13.65
CA SER A 272 -8.63 -3.63 -14.70
C SER A 272 -7.50 -2.78 -14.09
N PRO A 273 -6.27 -2.80 -14.66
CA PRO A 273 -5.17 -1.95 -14.20
C PRO A 273 -5.51 -0.46 -14.14
N VAL A 274 -6.39 0.00 -15.04
CA VAL A 274 -6.88 1.39 -15.07
C VAL A 274 -7.67 1.70 -13.80
N ILE A 275 -8.53 0.79 -13.36
CA ILE A 275 -9.31 0.96 -12.12
C ILE A 275 -8.41 0.90 -10.89
N VAL A 276 -7.38 0.07 -10.90
CA VAL A 276 -6.38 0.03 -9.83
C VAL A 276 -5.67 1.38 -9.71
N LEU A 277 -5.15 1.92 -10.82
CA LEU A 277 -4.51 3.24 -10.84
C LEU A 277 -5.47 4.35 -10.42
N PHE A 278 -6.67 4.38 -11.00
CA PHE A 278 -7.70 5.35 -10.62
C PHE A 278 -8.00 5.29 -9.12
N SER A 279 -8.21 4.09 -8.57
CA SER A 279 -8.48 3.91 -7.15
C SER A 279 -7.34 4.43 -6.27
N ILE A 280 -6.09 4.14 -6.64
CA ILE A 280 -4.91 4.62 -5.89
C ILE A 280 -4.87 6.15 -5.89
N PHE A 281 -4.96 6.79 -7.06
CA PHE A 281 -4.87 8.25 -7.15
C PHE A 281 -6.07 8.95 -6.52
N PHE A 282 -7.28 8.44 -6.75
CA PHE A 282 -8.51 9.02 -6.21
C PHE A 282 -8.52 8.98 -4.68
N TRP A 283 -8.25 7.83 -4.08
CA TRP A 283 -8.24 7.70 -2.61
C TRP A 283 -7.01 8.36 -1.98
N SER A 284 -5.88 8.42 -2.70
CA SER A 284 -4.71 9.20 -2.29
C SER A 284 -5.04 10.70 -2.22
N PHE A 285 -5.76 11.22 -3.19
CA PHE A 285 -6.22 12.60 -3.20
C PHE A 285 -7.15 12.91 -2.02
N LEU A 286 -8.06 12.00 -1.67
CA LEU A 286 -9.01 12.18 -0.58
C LEU A 286 -8.38 12.01 0.81
N TRP A 287 -7.56 10.97 1.00
CA TRP A 287 -7.08 10.53 2.32
C TRP A 287 -5.56 10.40 2.42
N GLY A 288 -4.81 10.95 1.46
CA GLY A 288 -3.35 10.94 1.45
C GLY A 288 -2.76 9.53 1.39
N LEU A 289 -1.66 9.33 2.11
CA LEU A 289 -0.91 8.07 2.11
C LEU A 289 -1.78 6.87 2.50
N PHE A 290 -2.68 7.03 3.48
CA PHE A 290 -3.60 5.97 3.87
C PHE A 290 -4.53 5.58 2.70
N GLY A 291 -5.07 6.58 1.97
CA GLY A 291 -5.90 6.35 0.79
C GLY A 291 -5.15 5.57 -0.30
N THR A 292 -3.86 5.82 -0.46
CA THR A 292 -3.01 5.07 -1.40
C THR A 292 -2.95 3.58 -1.07
N PHE A 293 -2.83 3.23 0.21
CA PHE A 293 -2.83 1.82 0.67
C PHE A 293 -4.18 1.13 0.52
N ILE A 294 -5.27 1.82 0.90
CA ILE A 294 -6.60 1.20 0.94
C ILE A 294 -7.39 1.37 -0.36
N GLY A 295 -6.87 2.16 -1.31
CA GLY A 295 -7.57 2.48 -2.55
C GLY A 295 -7.95 1.24 -3.36
N VAL A 296 -7.02 0.29 -3.53
CA VAL A 296 -7.30 -0.97 -4.23
C VAL A 296 -8.34 -1.83 -3.51
N PRO A 297 -8.23 -2.09 -2.20
CA PRO A 297 -9.30 -2.73 -1.44
C PRO A 297 -10.67 -2.08 -1.60
N ILE A 298 -10.76 -0.75 -1.56
CA ILE A 298 -12.04 -0.05 -1.73
C ILE A 298 -12.58 -0.26 -3.15
N GLY A 299 -11.74 -0.13 -4.19
CA GLY A 299 -12.14 -0.42 -5.56
C GLY A 299 -12.64 -1.85 -5.72
N LEU A 300 -11.95 -2.81 -5.10
CA LEU A 300 -12.35 -4.22 -5.06
C LEU A 300 -13.71 -4.41 -4.38
N ALA A 301 -13.96 -3.74 -3.25
CA ALA A 301 -15.24 -3.78 -2.55
C ALA A 301 -16.36 -3.24 -3.42
N ILE A 302 -16.20 -2.06 -4.02
CA ILE A 302 -17.19 -1.44 -4.89
C ILE A 302 -17.57 -2.38 -6.04
N LEU A 303 -16.58 -2.91 -6.76
CA LEU A 303 -16.84 -3.85 -7.86
C LEU A 303 -17.50 -5.14 -7.40
N THR A 304 -17.15 -5.63 -6.21
CA THR A 304 -17.77 -6.85 -5.65
C THR A 304 -19.24 -6.63 -5.30
N PHE A 305 -19.59 -5.49 -4.70
CA PHE A 305 -20.97 -5.13 -4.45
C PHE A 305 -21.76 -4.86 -5.75
N CYS A 306 -21.12 -4.22 -6.74
CA CYS A 306 -21.72 -4.05 -8.07
C CYS A 306 -22.02 -5.41 -8.73
N ALA A 307 -21.12 -6.39 -8.59
CA ALA A 307 -21.32 -7.74 -9.13
C ALA A 307 -22.45 -8.51 -8.42
N ALA A 308 -22.66 -8.26 -7.13
CA ALA A 308 -23.72 -8.90 -6.35
C ALA A 308 -25.14 -8.37 -6.65
N HIS A 309 -25.28 -7.15 -7.19
CA HIS A 309 -26.57 -6.54 -7.46
C HIS A 309 -26.90 -6.58 -8.97
N PRO A 310 -28.08 -7.10 -9.37
CA PRO A 310 -28.44 -7.27 -10.80
C PRO A 310 -28.33 -6.00 -11.64
N SER A 311 -28.82 -4.85 -11.11
CA SER A 311 -28.86 -3.57 -11.84
C SER A 311 -27.48 -2.92 -12.01
N SER A 312 -26.46 -3.29 -11.21
CA SER A 312 -25.11 -2.73 -11.27
C SER A 312 -24.04 -3.71 -11.76
N ARG A 313 -24.45 -4.95 -12.08
CA ARG A 313 -23.53 -6.00 -12.55
C ARG A 313 -22.74 -5.58 -13.78
N TRP A 314 -23.34 -4.81 -14.68
CA TRP A 314 -22.67 -4.28 -15.86
C TRP A 314 -21.40 -3.45 -15.53
N VAL A 315 -21.39 -2.77 -14.38
CA VAL A 315 -20.19 -2.03 -13.90
C VAL A 315 -19.06 -3.00 -13.57
N ALA A 316 -19.39 -4.10 -12.87
CA ALA A 316 -18.41 -5.13 -12.54
C ALA A 316 -17.90 -5.85 -13.80
N ASP A 317 -18.77 -6.09 -14.78
CA ASP A 317 -18.40 -6.72 -16.05
C ASP A 317 -17.52 -5.78 -16.91
N LEU A 318 -17.78 -4.48 -16.88
CA LEU A 318 -17.01 -3.48 -17.64
C LEU A 318 -15.60 -3.22 -17.05
N PHE A 319 -15.50 -3.17 -15.73
CA PHE A 319 -14.28 -2.78 -14.99
C PHE A 319 -13.58 -3.95 -14.32
N GLY A 320 -14.17 -5.15 -14.37
CA GLY A 320 -13.53 -6.39 -13.97
C GLY A 320 -12.40 -6.78 -14.93
N GLY A 321 -11.48 -7.64 -14.46
CA GLY A 321 -10.41 -8.16 -15.31
C GLY A 321 -10.95 -9.16 -16.36
N PRO A 322 -10.15 -9.44 -17.40
CA PRO A 322 -10.55 -10.23 -18.58
C PRO A 322 -11.11 -11.63 -18.27
N ASP A 323 -10.82 -12.20 -17.12
CA ASP A 323 -11.32 -13.51 -16.71
C ASP A 323 -12.75 -13.54 -16.16
N GLN A 324 -13.34 -12.38 -15.86
CA GLN A 324 -14.76 -12.31 -15.44
C GLN A 324 -15.74 -12.38 -16.63
N MET A 325 -15.22 -12.22 -17.85
CA MET A 325 -16.02 -12.25 -19.08
C MET A 325 -16.32 -13.65 -19.63
N LYS A 326 -15.91 -14.74 -18.96
CA LYS A 326 -16.29 -16.09 -19.39
C LYS A 326 -17.66 -16.46 -18.83
N PRO A 327 -18.73 -16.42 -19.65
CA PRO A 327 -20.04 -16.94 -19.24
C PRO A 327 -19.90 -18.46 -19.13
N GLY A 328 -20.09 -19.00 -17.92
CA GLY A 328 -20.25 -20.44 -17.75
C GLY A 328 -19.32 -21.14 -16.79
N LYS A 329 -19.06 -20.59 -15.60
CA LYS A 329 -18.66 -21.39 -14.44
C LYS A 329 -19.43 -20.85 -13.21
N LEU A 330 -20.65 -21.22 -13.11
CA LEU A 330 -21.43 -21.34 -11.87
C LEU A 330 -21.45 -22.83 -11.49
#